data_2f12cb648a26f7445eaa808a709298fd
#
_entry.id   2f12cb648a26f7445eaa808a709298fd
#
_cell.length_a   1.000
_cell.length_b   1.000
_cell.length_c   1.000
_cell.angle_alpha   90.00
_cell.angle_beta   90.00
_cell.angle_gamma   90.00
#
_symmetry.space_group_name_H-M   'P 1'
#
loop_
_entity.id
_entity.type
_entity.pdbx_description
1 polymer ?
#
loop_
_entity_poly.entity_id
_entity_poly.type
_entity_poly.pdbx_seq_one_letter_code
_entity_poly.pdbx_strand_id
1 'polypeptide(L)'
;MMLLMIGLGLFIYKWARELFGRKTALFTLLLFAFYPDVIAHGRLVTTDIAAAFGFVVGTYYFSKAIEKKTWKWTVIGAAAFALAQLLKFSAFLLFFVFLILIVIRAIQERKTKGFWSPLWEYFKIYFWVSAISLIFVWLVYIPFTWNTPVAIEHQLIETNLTADSKTLVLRNFLHYFEGNAITRGLGHYLLGVMLVVARVAGGNATFIMGHLSDKSISWFFPVAWLIKTPITIIILFLTSIVAYITRKKTKEGAWIGSLLLTPIIIYWAFTLKGQLNIGIRHLMPTIPFVLLMIAYLVYPVFNNAKKYFYQKIILAVLAVYLIVSTMSYYPGFVGYFNESVPRDDRYNYLVDSSLDWGQDLLRLKKYVDDNNIKSIKVDYFGGSQTSYYLPQAKEWHSAYGPTTGWIAVSSTFYQSSKLYGEKEGKWSYGWLDKMEPEAIIGGSILVFNISTQDLKDNPPVSPYPVIQIDTPKTTTERKVEL
;
A
#
# COMPACT_ATOMS: atom_id res chain seq x y z
N MET A 1 6.80 -12.11 8.73
CA MET A 1 5.74 -11.07 8.82
C MET A 1 4.75 -11.32 9.94
N MET A 2 4.26 -12.55 10.19
CA MET A 2 3.31 -12.83 11.27
C MET A 2 3.79 -12.35 12.66
N LEU A 3 5.05 -12.59 13.02
CA LEU A 3 5.60 -12.11 14.29
C LEU A 3 5.59 -10.57 14.41
N LEU A 4 5.87 -9.86 13.30
CA LEU A 4 5.78 -8.40 13.27
C LEU A 4 4.33 -7.93 13.40
N MET A 5 3.37 -8.62 12.78
CA MET A 5 1.95 -8.32 12.93
C MET A 5 1.48 -8.50 14.38
N ILE A 6 1.86 -9.61 15.02
CA ILE A 6 1.57 -9.85 16.44
C ILE A 6 2.23 -8.76 17.31
N GLY A 7 3.51 -8.47 17.06
CA GLY A 7 4.24 -7.39 17.73
C GLY A 7 3.55 -6.03 17.58
N LEU A 8 3.06 -5.70 16.39
CA LEU A 8 2.28 -4.49 16.12
C LEU A 8 0.99 -4.45 16.94
N GLY A 9 0.22 -5.55 16.94
CA GLY A 9 -1.02 -5.65 17.74
C GLY A 9 -0.77 -5.48 19.24
N LEU A 10 0.27 -6.16 19.78
CA LEU A 10 0.67 -6.02 21.18
C LEU A 10 1.13 -4.59 21.49
N PHE A 11 1.81 -3.92 20.57
CA PHE A 11 2.27 -2.55 20.77
C PHE A 11 1.12 -1.54 20.73
N ILE A 12 0.15 -1.71 19.83
CA ILE A 12 -1.10 -0.94 19.80
C ILE A 12 -1.87 -1.13 21.11
N TYR A 13 -2.01 -2.38 21.58
CA TYR A 13 -2.61 -2.67 22.88
C TYR A 13 -1.90 -1.97 24.03
N LYS A 14 -0.55 -2.06 24.06
CA LYS A 14 0.27 -1.40 25.09
C LYS A 14 0.01 0.11 25.11
N TRP A 15 0.10 0.76 23.95
CA TRP A 15 -0.07 2.21 23.85
C TRP A 15 -1.50 2.65 24.16
N ALA A 16 -2.51 1.95 23.62
CA ALA A 16 -3.92 2.21 23.95
C ALA A 16 -4.20 2.00 25.45
N ARG A 17 -3.58 1.00 26.10
CA ARG A 17 -3.72 0.76 27.54
C ARG A 17 -3.12 1.88 28.36
N GLU A 18 -1.97 2.41 28.00
CA GLU A 18 -1.34 3.56 28.68
C GLU A 18 -2.21 4.83 28.57
N LEU A 19 -2.80 5.09 27.39
CA LEU A 19 -3.58 6.29 27.13
C LEU A 19 -5.02 6.18 27.65
N PHE A 20 -5.65 5.02 27.52
CA PHE A 20 -7.10 4.87 27.63
C PHE A 20 -7.57 3.70 28.51
N GLY A 21 -6.66 2.97 29.13
CA GLY A 21 -6.94 1.87 30.04
C GLY A 21 -7.28 0.54 29.33
N ARG A 22 -7.36 -0.53 30.14
CA ARG A 22 -7.40 -1.92 29.68
C ARG A 22 -8.60 -2.25 28.76
N LYS A 23 -9.81 -1.79 29.12
CA LYS A 23 -11.03 -2.15 28.36
C LYS A 23 -11.00 -1.56 26.96
N THR A 24 -10.60 -0.30 26.84
CA THR A 24 -10.42 0.38 25.57
C THR A 24 -9.33 -0.27 24.73
N ALA A 25 -8.21 -0.64 25.34
CA ALA A 25 -7.10 -1.31 24.65
C ALA A 25 -7.50 -2.68 24.09
N LEU A 26 -8.29 -3.47 24.82
CA LEU A 26 -8.83 -4.75 24.33
C LEU A 26 -9.75 -4.56 23.14
N PHE A 27 -10.63 -3.55 23.17
CA PHE A 27 -11.48 -3.22 22.03
C PHE A 27 -10.65 -2.77 20.81
N THR A 28 -9.61 -1.95 21.03
CA THR A 28 -8.70 -1.53 19.95
C THR A 28 -7.95 -2.71 19.34
N LEU A 29 -7.50 -3.65 20.19
CA LEU A 29 -6.86 -4.89 19.73
C LEU A 29 -7.82 -5.78 18.92
N LEU A 30 -9.10 -5.84 19.31
CA LEU A 30 -10.13 -6.56 18.54
C LEU A 30 -10.29 -5.92 17.16
N LEU A 31 -10.41 -4.59 17.06
CA LEU A 31 -10.50 -3.91 15.77
C LEU A 31 -9.26 -4.18 14.89
N PHE A 32 -8.07 -4.23 15.48
CA PHE A 32 -6.84 -4.57 14.77
C PHE A 32 -6.84 -6.02 14.29
N ALA A 33 -7.22 -6.96 15.15
CA ALA A 33 -7.21 -8.39 14.83
C ALA A 33 -8.17 -8.79 13.71
N PHE A 34 -9.25 -8.02 13.54
CA PHE A 34 -10.24 -8.22 12.46
C PHE A 34 -10.18 -7.16 11.37
N TYR A 35 -9.03 -6.50 11.20
CA TYR A 35 -8.82 -5.60 10.07
C TYR A 35 -8.34 -6.41 8.86
N PRO A 36 -9.12 -6.50 7.75
CA PRO A 36 -8.84 -7.43 6.65
C PRO A 36 -7.46 -7.24 6.02
N ASP A 37 -7.05 -5.99 5.74
CA ASP A 37 -5.73 -5.72 5.13
C ASP A 37 -4.57 -6.09 6.07
N VAL A 38 -4.76 -5.96 7.41
CA VAL A 38 -3.76 -6.41 8.39
C VAL A 38 -3.60 -7.92 8.33
N ILE A 39 -4.70 -8.67 8.28
CA ILE A 39 -4.68 -10.13 8.16
C ILE A 39 -4.07 -10.55 6.82
N ALA A 40 -4.47 -9.89 5.73
CA ALA A 40 -3.99 -10.16 4.38
C ALA A 40 -2.47 -10.00 4.29
N HIS A 41 -1.97 -8.82 4.64
CA HIS A 41 -0.55 -8.49 4.48
C HIS A 41 0.33 -9.00 5.63
N GLY A 42 -0.25 -9.38 6.77
CA GLY A 42 0.47 -10.01 7.88
C GLY A 42 1.04 -11.39 7.55
N ARG A 43 0.44 -12.11 6.60
CA ARG A 43 0.92 -13.41 6.12
C ARG A 43 1.79 -13.34 4.86
N LEU A 44 1.72 -12.22 4.13
CA LEU A 44 2.53 -12.01 2.92
C LEU A 44 3.91 -11.44 3.28
N VAL A 45 4.91 -11.77 2.47
CA VAL A 45 6.28 -11.26 2.65
C VAL A 45 6.37 -9.86 2.00
N THR A 46 5.63 -8.90 2.58
CA THR A 46 5.67 -7.48 2.17
C THR A 46 6.14 -6.61 3.34
N THR A 47 6.72 -5.47 3.05
CA THR A 47 7.26 -4.56 4.09
C THR A 47 6.20 -3.66 4.73
N ASP A 48 4.91 -3.81 4.41
CA ASP A 48 3.87 -2.86 4.79
C ASP A 48 3.50 -2.95 6.28
N ILE A 49 3.39 -4.19 6.83
CA ILE A 49 3.21 -4.41 8.28
C ILE A 49 4.45 -3.93 9.05
N ALA A 50 5.65 -4.18 8.52
CA ALA A 50 6.88 -3.71 9.13
C ALA A 50 6.93 -2.17 9.19
N ALA A 51 6.50 -1.49 8.12
CA ALA A 51 6.37 -0.03 8.11
C ALA A 51 5.37 0.47 9.16
N ALA A 52 4.17 -0.14 9.26
CA ALA A 52 3.18 0.23 10.26
C ALA A 52 3.73 0.06 11.69
N PHE A 53 4.46 -1.02 11.94
CA PHE A 53 5.14 -1.24 13.22
C PHE A 53 6.19 -0.16 13.49
N GLY A 54 7.05 0.13 12.52
CA GLY A 54 8.09 1.16 12.64
C GLY A 54 7.50 2.55 12.92
N PHE A 55 6.43 2.95 12.22
CA PHE A 55 5.76 4.23 12.43
C PHE A 55 5.20 4.37 13.84
N VAL A 56 4.53 3.33 14.35
CA VAL A 56 3.95 3.35 15.70
C VAL A 56 5.03 3.40 16.76
N VAL A 57 6.04 2.54 16.67
CA VAL A 57 7.14 2.44 17.64
C VAL A 57 7.96 3.74 17.63
N GLY A 58 8.31 4.24 16.44
CA GLY A 58 9.06 5.50 16.29
C GLY A 58 8.31 6.68 16.88
N THR A 59 7.03 6.84 16.57
CA THR A 59 6.20 7.95 17.09
C THR A 59 6.01 7.84 18.61
N TYR A 60 5.75 6.64 19.12
CA TYR A 60 5.61 6.43 20.57
C TYR A 60 6.88 6.80 21.33
N TYR A 61 8.04 6.28 20.93
CA TYR A 61 9.28 6.56 21.67
C TYR A 61 9.78 7.99 21.45
N PHE A 62 9.48 8.61 20.30
CA PHE A 62 9.71 10.05 20.12
C PHE A 62 8.84 10.88 21.08
N SER A 63 7.56 10.52 21.26
CA SER A 63 6.70 11.21 22.24
C SER A 63 7.25 11.09 23.67
N LYS A 64 7.78 9.90 24.03
CA LYS A 64 8.44 9.71 25.36
C LYS A 64 9.70 10.55 25.51
N ALA A 65 10.48 10.74 24.44
CA ALA A 65 11.64 11.62 24.45
C ALA A 65 11.23 13.09 24.71
N ILE A 66 10.16 13.56 24.06
CA ILE A 66 9.57 14.89 24.26
C ILE A 66 9.01 15.06 25.69
N GLU A 67 8.33 14.05 26.25
CA GLU A 67 7.71 14.10 27.58
C GLU A 67 8.74 14.02 28.71
N LYS A 68 9.72 13.12 28.60
CA LYS A 68 10.69 12.84 29.66
C LYS A 68 11.93 13.74 29.62
N LYS A 69 12.31 14.28 28.46
CA LYS A 69 13.41 15.23 28.24
C LYS A 69 14.76 14.76 28.81
N THR A 70 15.03 13.47 28.78
CA THR A 70 16.28 12.88 29.27
C THR A 70 17.06 12.23 28.14
N TRP A 71 18.38 12.20 28.25
CA TRP A 71 19.27 11.57 27.27
C TRP A 71 18.92 10.10 27.01
N LYS A 72 18.57 9.36 28.06
CA LYS A 72 18.11 7.97 27.94
C LYS A 72 16.95 7.84 26.96
N TRP A 73 15.92 8.67 27.11
CA TRP A 73 14.73 8.59 26.22
C TRP A 73 15.01 9.14 24.82
N THR A 74 15.96 10.07 24.69
CA THR A 74 16.45 10.54 23.39
C THR A 74 17.12 9.39 22.61
N VAL A 75 18.01 8.63 23.26
CA VAL A 75 18.68 7.48 22.63
C VAL A 75 17.69 6.36 22.33
N ILE A 76 16.75 6.06 23.22
CA ILE A 76 15.69 5.06 22.95
C ILE A 76 14.81 5.51 21.77
N GLY A 77 14.42 6.78 21.70
CA GLY A 77 13.69 7.36 20.57
C GLY A 77 14.46 7.26 19.25
N ALA A 78 15.77 7.52 19.30
CA ALA A 78 16.66 7.37 18.15
C ALA A 78 16.76 5.91 17.68
N ALA A 79 16.90 4.95 18.59
CA ALA A 79 16.93 3.52 18.25
C ALA A 79 15.59 3.06 17.64
N ALA A 80 14.47 3.53 18.18
CA ALA A 80 13.14 3.25 17.64
C ALA A 80 12.95 3.84 16.23
N PHE A 81 13.47 5.05 16.00
CA PHE A 81 13.43 5.67 14.67
C PHE A 81 14.37 4.99 13.69
N ALA A 82 15.56 4.58 14.11
CA ALA A 82 16.46 3.77 13.28
C ALA A 82 15.82 2.45 12.87
N LEU A 83 15.20 1.74 13.83
CA LEU A 83 14.43 0.52 13.54
C LEU A 83 13.36 0.78 12.48
N ALA A 84 12.60 1.86 12.59
CA ALA A 84 11.57 2.20 11.60
C ALA A 84 12.16 2.37 10.19
N GLN A 85 13.29 3.07 10.06
CA GLN A 85 13.99 3.29 8.79
C GLN A 85 14.56 1.98 8.20
N LEU A 86 15.06 1.08 9.06
CA LEU A 86 15.56 -0.23 8.64
C LEU A 86 14.44 -1.18 8.22
N LEU A 87 13.22 -1.02 8.74
CA LEU A 87 12.06 -1.81 8.36
C LEU A 87 11.49 -1.39 6.99
N LYS A 88 11.49 -0.10 6.68
CA LYS A 88 11.07 0.42 5.36
C LYS A 88 11.57 1.85 5.16
N PHE A 89 12.16 2.11 4.00
CA PHE A 89 12.68 3.45 3.66
C PHE A 89 11.64 4.57 3.79
N SER A 90 10.34 4.29 3.50
CA SER A 90 9.28 5.30 3.66
C SER A 90 9.16 5.86 5.09
N ALA A 91 9.78 5.23 6.09
CA ALA A 91 9.85 5.75 7.44
C ALA A 91 10.68 7.05 7.57
N PHE A 92 11.40 7.47 6.51
CA PHE A 92 11.97 8.83 6.47
C PHE A 92 10.90 9.92 6.66
N LEU A 93 9.64 9.65 6.34
CA LEU A 93 8.52 10.56 6.60
C LEU A 93 8.37 10.92 8.08
N LEU A 94 8.86 10.09 9.00
CA LEU A 94 8.87 10.41 10.43
C LEU A 94 9.72 11.63 10.76
N PHE A 95 10.71 12.02 9.96
CA PHE A 95 11.40 13.31 10.12
C PHE A 95 10.41 14.47 10.08
N PHE A 96 9.50 14.47 9.12
CA PHE A 96 8.48 15.52 8.98
C PHE A 96 7.42 15.44 10.08
N VAL A 97 6.99 14.21 10.44
CA VAL A 97 6.06 14.00 11.56
C VAL A 97 6.63 14.57 12.85
N PHE A 98 7.89 14.25 13.18
CA PHE A 98 8.54 14.71 14.40
C PHE A 98 8.75 16.22 14.43
N LEU A 99 9.15 16.81 13.28
CA LEU A 99 9.29 18.25 13.15
C LEU A 99 7.96 18.98 13.42
N ILE A 100 6.86 18.50 12.86
CA ILE A 100 5.53 19.09 13.08
C ILE A 100 5.10 18.90 14.54
N LEU A 101 5.35 17.74 15.13
CA LEU A 101 5.00 17.48 16.53
C LEU A 101 5.73 18.42 17.51
N ILE A 102 7.01 18.74 17.28
CA ILE A 102 7.72 19.70 18.16
C ILE A 102 7.15 21.11 18.01
N VAL A 103 6.77 21.53 16.81
CA VAL A 103 6.12 22.84 16.58
C VAL A 103 4.76 22.88 17.28
N ILE A 104 3.93 21.86 17.12
CA ILE A 104 2.62 21.78 17.80
C ILE A 104 2.82 21.85 19.34
N ARG A 105 3.79 21.10 19.88
CA ARG A 105 4.07 21.11 21.32
C ARG A 105 4.50 22.46 21.81
N ALA A 106 5.38 23.16 21.08
CA ALA A 106 5.80 24.53 21.40
C ALA A 106 4.61 25.52 21.37
N ILE A 107 3.70 25.40 20.40
CA ILE A 107 2.47 26.20 20.33
C ILE A 107 1.58 25.94 21.55
N GLN A 108 1.43 24.71 22.01
CA GLN A 108 0.62 24.37 23.18
C GLN A 108 1.18 24.93 24.49
N GLU A 109 2.50 25.15 24.57
CA GLU A 109 3.19 25.71 25.75
C GLU A 109 3.41 27.23 25.66
N ARG A 110 3.12 27.88 24.52
CA ARG A 110 3.44 29.29 24.25
C ARG A 110 2.90 30.30 25.27
N LYS A 111 1.75 29.99 25.87
CA LYS A 111 1.11 30.89 26.85
C LYS A 111 1.86 30.93 28.19
N THR A 112 2.62 29.87 28.52
CA THR A 112 3.33 29.75 29.79
C THR A 112 4.83 30.03 29.67
N LYS A 113 5.44 29.75 28.52
CA LYS A 113 6.90 29.80 28.33
C LYS A 113 7.34 30.65 27.11
N GLY A 114 6.39 31.30 26.41
CA GLY A 114 6.65 31.83 25.09
C GLY A 114 6.77 30.73 24.04
N PHE A 115 6.96 31.10 22.78
CA PHE A 115 7.04 30.13 21.67
C PHE A 115 8.46 29.60 21.44
N TRP A 116 9.45 30.47 21.42
CA TRP A 116 10.81 30.13 20.99
C TRP A 116 11.57 29.26 21.98
N SER A 117 11.37 29.46 23.28
CA SER A 117 12.07 28.67 24.32
C SER A 117 11.68 27.18 24.26
N PRO A 118 10.39 26.77 24.30
CA PRO A 118 10.03 25.36 24.16
C PRO A 118 10.33 24.82 22.75
N LEU A 119 10.23 25.61 21.69
CA LEU A 119 10.59 25.16 20.35
C LEU A 119 12.07 24.76 20.28
N TRP A 120 12.96 25.58 20.83
CA TRP A 120 14.38 25.27 20.84
C TRP A 120 14.73 24.06 21.70
N GLU A 121 14.05 23.91 22.84
CA GLU A 121 14.19 22.75 23.70
C GLU A 121 13.82 21.45 22.97
N TYR A 122 12.65 21.42 22.30
CA TYR A 122 12.19 20.26 21.55
C TYR A 122 12.98 20.03 20.27
N PHE A 123 13.46 21.10 19.62
CA PHE A 123 14.33 20.99 18.45
C PHE A 123 15.66 20.29 18.77
N LYS A 124 16.26 20.54 19.94
CA LYS A 124 17.44 19.78 20.39
C LYS A 124 17.17 18.28 20.50
N ILE A 125 16.01 17.90 21.08
CA ILE A 125 15.61 16.50 21.17
C ILE A 125 15.41 15.89 19.77
N TYR A 126 14.69 16.58 18.90
CA TYR A 126 14.48 16.18 17.52
C TYR A 126 15.80 16.00 16.76
N PHE A 127 16.72 16.95 16.89
CA PHE A 127 18.03 16.90 16.27
C PHE A 127 18.83 15.66 16.73
N TRP A 128 18.92 15.43 18.03
CA TRP A 128 19.66 14.29 18.55
C TRP A 128 18.99 12.95 18.26
N VAL A 129 17.67 12.86 18.31
CA VAL A 129 16.94 11.66 17.89
C VAL A 129 17.24 11.36 16.42
N SER A 130 17.20 12.37 15.56
CA SER A 130 17.46 12.22 14.14
C SER A 130 18.93 11.84 13.84
N ALA A 131 19.89 12.56 14.43
CA ALA A 131 21.31 12.32 14.20
C ALA A 131 21.74 10.93 14.68
N ILE A 132 21.35 10.54 15.91
CA ILE A 132 21.69 9.24 16.47
C ILE A 132 21.00 8.12 15.70
N SER A 133 19.76 8.32 15.20
CA SER A 133 19.07 7.32 14.40
C SER A 133 19.82 7.04 13.09
N LEU A 134 20.34 8.06 12.42
CA LEU A 134 21.16 7.90 11.22
C LEU A 134 22.47 7.17 11.52
N ILE A 135 23.09 7.43 12.67
CA ILE A 135 24.28 6.68 13.10
C ILE A 135 23.92 5.20 13.30
N PHE A 136 22.82 4.88 13.96
CA PHE A 136 22.40 3.48 14.15
C PHE A 136 22.08 2.79 12.81
N VAL A 137 21.39 3.46 11.88
CA VAL A 137 21.17 2.94 10.54
C VAL A 137 22.50 2.68 9.84
N TRP A 138 23.40 3.64 9.86
CA TRP A 138 24.71 3.53 9.28
C TRP A 138 25.50 2.34 9.84
N LEU A 139 25.58 2.20 11.16
CA LEU A 139 26.25 1.08 11.82
C LEU A 139 25.69 -0.29 11.39
N VAL A 140 24.36 -0.38 11.19
CA VAL A 140 23.73 -1.62 10.69
C VAL A 140 24.11 -1.89 9.23
N TYR A 141 24.22 -0.86 8.38
CA TYR A 141 24.56 -1.04 6.96
C TYR A 141 26.03 -1.42 6.72
N ILE A 142 26.96 -1.02 7.61
CA ILE A 142 28.40 -1.31 7.46
C ILE A 142 28.65 -2.80 7.15
N PRO A 143 28.23 -3.78 7.96
CA PRO A 143 28.51 -5.19 7.70
C PRO A 143 27.87 -5.71 6.41
N PHE A 144 26.71 -5.19 6.03
CA PHE A 144 26.03 -5.61 4.78
C PHE A 144 26.71 -5.10 3.50
N THR A 145 27.39 -3.95 3.58
CA THR A 145 28.07 -3.34 2.42
C THR A 145 29.60 -3.52 2.44
N TRP A 146 30.14 -4.15 3.49
CA TRP A 146 31.59 -4.23 3.73
C TRP A 146 32.38 -4.79 2.55
N ASN A 147 31.89 -5.91 2.00
CA ASN A 147 32.54 -6.62 0.89
C ASN A 147 31.99 -6.21 -0.50
N THR A 148 31.15 -5.18 -0.60
CA THR A 148 30.64 -4.72 -1.90
C THR A 148 31.78 -4.10 -2.69
N PRO A 149 32.10 -4.58 -3.91
CA PRO A 149 33.11 -3.95 -4.74
C PRO A 149 32.73 -2.51 -5.08
N VAL A 150 33.73 -1.59 -5.09
CA VAL A 150 33.48 -0.17 -5.43
C VAL A 150 32.85 -0.03 -6.81
N ALA A 151 33.27 -0.84 -7.78
CA ALA A 151 32.71 -0.83 -9.14
C ALA A 151 31.21 -1.16 -9.17
N ILE A 152 30.75 -2.07 -8.29
CA ILE A 152 29.32 -2.41 -8.19
C ILE A 152 28.53 -1.26 -7.57
N GLU A 153 29.06 -0.64 -6.50
CA GLU A 153 28.41 0.53 -5.90
C GLU A 153 28.33 1.70 -6.88
N HIS A 154 29.44 1.96 -7.60
CA HIS A 154 29.48 2.96 -8.67
C HIS A 154 28.41 2.68 -9.74
N GLN A 155 28.34 1.44 -10.23
CA GLN A 155 27.33 1.04 -11.22
C GLN A 155 25.90 1.19 -10.69
N LEU A 156 25.64 0.86 -9.43
CA LEU A 156 24.30 1.04 -8.82
C LEU A 156 23.89 2.52 -8.80
N ILE A 157 24.81 3.42 -8.45
CA ILE A 157 24.55 4.87 -8.44
C ILE A 157 24.25 5.35 -9.86
N GLU A 158 25.14 5.02 -10.83
CA GLU A 158 25.03 5.45 -12.23
C GLU A 158 23.76 4.92 -12.93
N THR A 159 23.41 3.65 -12.70
CA THR A 159 22.25 3.03 -13.34
C THR A 159 20.93 3.59 -12.81
N ASN A 160 20.87 3.92 -11.51
CA ASN A 160 19.64 4.32 -10.87
C ASN A 160 19.43 5.85 -10.78
N LEU A 161 20.51 6.63 -10.88
CA LEU A 161 20.45 8.08 -10.87
C LEU A 161 21.06 8.59 -12.19
N THR A 162 20.22 8.71 -13.20
CA THR A 162 20.61 9.20 -14.53
C THR A 162 21.23 10.61 -14.46
N ALA A 163 22.16 10.91 -15.37
CA ALA A 163 22.89 12.18 -15.41
C ALA A 163 22.03 13.35 -15.91
N ASP A 164 20.77 13.48 -15.44
CA ASP A 164 20.01 14.68 -15.69
C ASP A 164 20.38 15.79 -14.67
N SER A 165 20.03 17.04 -14.97
CA SER A 165 20.40 18.20 -14.14
C SER A 165 19.81 18.12 -12.71
N LYS A 166 18.77 17.34 -12.47
CA LYS A 166 18.09 17.24 -11.17
C LYS A 166 18.75 16.22 -10.26
N THR A 167 19.26 15.14 -10.82
CA THR A 167 19.87 14.03 -10.07
C THR A 167 21.40 14.13 -9.97
N LEU A 168 22.03 14.94 -10.84
CA LEU A 168 23.48 15.08 -10.90
C LEU A 168 24.13 15.45 -9.55
N VAL A 169 23.56 16.41 -8.83
CA VAL A 169 24.08 16.84 -7.51
C VAL A 169 24.00 15.69 -6.50
N LEU A 170 22.88 14.96 -6.49
CA LEU A 170 22.68 13.82 -5.60
C LEU A 170 23.61 12.66 -5.95
N ARG A 171 23.79 12.39 -7.24
CA ARG A 171 24.71 11.38 -7.75
C ARG A 171 26.16 11.68 -7.33
N ASN A 172 26.63 12.89 -7.57
CA ASN A 172 27.96 13.31 -7.17
C ASN A 172 28.16 13.25 -5.65
N PHE A 173 27.13 13.59 -4.87
CA PHE A 173 27.17 13.47 -3.42
C PHE A 173 27.32 12.01 -2.96
N LEU A 174 26.65 11.05 -3.60
CA LEU A 174 26.75 9.62 -3.23
C LEU A 174 28.12 9.04 -3.54
N HIS A 175 28.81 9.50 -4.61
CA HIS A 175 30.16 9.04 -4.95
C HIS A 175 31.21 9.32 -3.86
N TYR A 176 30.98 10.30 -2.96
CA TYR A 176 31.86 10.50 -1.80
C TYR A 176 31.86 9.31 -0.82
N PHE A 177 30.85 8.47 -0.84
CA PHE A 177 30.69 7.36 0.10
C PHE A 177 31.19 6.03 -0.45
N GLU A 178 31.33 5.85 -1.76
CA GLU A 178 31.57 4.54 -2.39
C GLU A 178 32.99 3.99 -2.14
N GLY A 179 33.97 4.88 -2.04
CA GLY A 179 35.39 4.50 -1.97
C GLY A 179 35.83 3.85 -0.65
N ASN A 180 35.12 4.07 0.45
CA ASN A 180 35.48 3.57 1.77
C ASN A 180 34.40 2.62 2.32
N ALA A 181 34.81 1.42 2.78
CA ALA A 181 33.89 0.40 3.29
C ALA A 181 33.01 0.86 4.46
N ILE A 182 33.51 1.80 5.30
CA ILE A 182 32.76 2.34 6.44
C ILE A 182 31.69 3.33 5.93
N THR A 183 32.07 4.30 5.09
CA THR A 183 31.15 5.34 4.59
C THR A 183 30.15 4.78 3.60
N ARG A 184 30.50 3.74 2.84
CA ARG A 184 29.64 3.06 1.86
C ARG A 184 28.29 2.66 2.46
N GLY A 185 28.27 2.17 3.71
CA GLY A 185 27.02 1.83 4.39
C GLY A 185 26.02 2.97 4.46
N LEU A 186 26.49 4.20 4.74
CA LEU A 186 25.62 5.39 4.75
C LEU A 186 25.20 5.78 3.33
N GLY A 187 26.13 5.75 2.37
CA GLY A 187 25.83 6.02 0.95
C GLY A 187 24.76 5.09 0.40
N HIS A 188 24.87 3.79 0.68
CA HIS A 188 23.91 2.78 0.25
C HIS A 188 22.50 3.00 0.84
N TYR A 189 22.41 3.35 2.14
CA TYR A 189 21.14 3.72 2.76
C TYR A 189 20.53 4.96 2.09
N LEU A 190 21.32 6.01 1.87
CA LEU A 190 20.85 7.24 1.22
C LEU A 190 20.41 6.98 -0.22
N LEU A 191 21.12 6.16 -0.98
CA LEU A 191 20.69 5.70 -2.30
C LEU A 191 19.31 5.02 -2.21
N GLY A 192 19.12 4.10 -1.26
CA GLY A 192 17.82 3.43 -1.06
C GLY A 192 16.67 4.41 -0.80
N VAL A 193 16.89 5.45 0.00
CA VAL A 193 15.89 6.52 0.22
C VAL A 193 15.61 7.28 -1.08
N MET A 194 16.64 7.64 -1.84
CA MET A 194 16.49 8.34 -3.12
C MET A 194 15.74 7.51 -4.15
N LEU A 195 16.00 6.20 -4.22
CA LEU A 195 15.28 5.27 -5.09
C LEU A 195 13.78 5.17 -4.76
N VAL A 196 13.42 5.20 -3.48
CA VAL A 196 12.00 5.25 -3.07
C VAL A 196 11.35 6.55 -3.52
N VAL A 197 12.03 7.69 -3.37
CA VAL A 197 11.52 8.99 -3.84
C VAL A 197 11.36 8.98 -5.36
N ALA A 198 12.36 8.49 -6.09
CA ALA A 198 12.32 8.36 -7.55
C ALA A 198 11.18 7.42 -8.00
N ARG A 199 11.00 6.28 -7.33
CA ARG A 199 9.90 5.34 -7.62
C ARG A 199 8.52 5.97 -7.42
N VAL A 200 8.35 6.75 -6.34
CA VAL A 200 7.11 7.48 -6.08
C VAL A 200 6.86 8.58 -7.13
N ALA A 201 7.92 9.22 -7.62
CA ALA A 201 7.82 10.26 -8.66
C ALA A 201 7.57 9.66 -10.06
N GLY A 202 8.11 8.47 -10.36
CA GLY A 202 7.98 7.81 -11.67
C GLY A 202 6.59 7.23 -11.95
N GLY A 203 5.81 6.91 -10.91
CA GLY A 203 4.44 6.41 -11.05
C GLY A 203 4.33 4.99 -11.63
N ASN A 204 3.11 4.63 -12.00
CA ASN A 204 2.75 3.36 -12.65
C ASN A 204 1.36 3.48 -13.30
N ALA A 205 1.01 2.49 -14.14
CA ALA A 205 -0.37 2.33 -14.62
C ALA A 205 -1.33 2.18 -13.43
N THR A 206 -2.42 2.92 -13.46
CA THR A 206 -3.43 2.98 -12.39
C THR A 206 -4.78 2.63 -12.96
N PHE A 207 -5.50 1.74 -12.29
CA PHE A 207 -6.90 1.44 -12.59
C PHE A 207 -7.76 1.66 -11.36
N ILE A 208 -8.87 2.37 -11.51
CA ILE A 208 -9.91 2.54 -10.48
C ILE A 208 -11.26 2.84 -11.10
N MET A 209 -12.29 2.04 -10.79
CA MET A 209 -13.68 2.26 -11.22
C MET A 209 -13.83 2.56 -12.71
N GLY A 210 -13.22 1.73 -13.56
CA GLY A 210 -13.24 1.88 -15.02
C GLY A 210 -12.27 2.93 -15.58
N HIS A 211 -11.65 3.76 -14.72
CA HIS A 211 -10.65 4.72 -15.16
C HIS A 211 -9.27 4.09 -15.20
N LEU A 212 -8.66 4.11 -16.36
CA LEU A 212 -7.32 3.58 -16.62
C LEU A 212 -6.39 4.73 -17.02
N SER A 213 -5.23 4.84 -16.36
CA SER A 213 -4.27 5.91 -16.60
C SER A 213 -2.83 5.41 -16.43
N ASP A 214 -1.90 5.98 -17.17
CA ASP A 214 -0.46 5.80 -17.00
C ASP A 214 0.13 6.73 -15.91
N LYS A 215 -0.71 7.60 -15.36
CA LYS A 215 -0.36 8.55 -14.29
C LYS A 215 -1.20 8.28 -13.06
N SER A 216 -0.82 8.90 -11.96
CA SER A 216 -1.63 8.86 -10.74
C SER A 216 -3.00 9.50 -10.93
N ILE A 217 -3.99 8.92 -10.26
CA ILE A 217 -5.34 9.46 -10.15
C ILE A 217 -5.48 10.04 -8.73
N SER A 218 -5.70 11.33 -8.60
CA SER A 218 -5.66 12.04 -7.30
C SER A 218 -6.68 11.52 -6.27
N TRP A 219 -7.82 11.01 -6.74
CA TRP A 219 -8.87 10.44 -5.89
C TRP A 219 -8.73 8.92 -5.66
N PHE A 220 -7.65 8.28 -6.15
CA PHE A 220 -7.42 6.85 -5.99
C PHE A 220 -7.44 6.43 -4.52
N PHE A 221 -6.58 7.00 -3.67
CA PHE A 221 -6.48 6.60 -2.27
C PHE A 221 -7.72 6.93 -1.44
N PRO A 222 -8.38 8.10 -1.58
CA PRO A 222 -9.66 8.35 -0.93
C PRO A 222 -10.72 7.30 -1.24
N VAL A 223 -10.93 6.98 -2.50
CA VAL A 223 -11.92 5.97 -2.91
C VAL A 223 -11.47 4.57 -2.50
N ALA A 224 -10.21 4.19 -2.75
CA ALA A 224 -9.69 2.90 -2.33
C ALA A 224 -9.84 2.69 -0.82
N TRP A 225 -9.58 3.72 0.00
CA TRP A 225 -9.79 3.66 1.45
C TRP A 225 -11.26 3.48 1.81
N LEU A 226 -12.18 4.20 1.16
CA LEU A 226 -13.62 4.09 1.43
C LEU A 226 -14.18 2.70 1.11
N ILE A 227 -13.75 2.06 0.01
CA ILE A 227 -14.29 0.78 -0.42
C ILE A 227 -13.54 -0.45 0.15
N LYS A 228 -12.30 -0.27 0.61
CA LYS A 228 -11.47 -1.34 1.18
C LYS A 228 -11.47 -1.37 2.71
N THR A 229 -11.80 -0.25 3.36
CA THR A 229 -11.85 -0.20 4.82
C THR A 229 -13.21 -0.72 5.31
N PRO A 230 -13.27 -1.58 6.35
CA PRO A 230 -14.54 -2.02 6.93
C PRO A 230 -15.42 -0.83 7.37
N ILE A 231 -16.71 -0.89 7.06
CA ILE A 231 -17.67 0.20 7.38
C ILE A 231 -17.64 0.56 8.88
N THR A 232 -17.49 -0.42 9.75
CA THR A 232 -17.29 -0.19 11.20
C THR A 232 -16.12 0.77 11.48
N ILE A 233 -14.98 0.54 10.84
CA ILE A 233 -13.78 1.37 11.04
C ILE A 233 -14.01 2.77 10.52
N ILE A 234 -14.64 2.91 9.35
CA ILE A 234 -14.96 4.22 8.75
C ILE A 234 -15.86 5.02 9.70
N ILE A 235 -16.98 4.44 10.15
CA ILE A 235 -17.95 5.10 11.05
C ILE A 235 -17.24 5.52 12.35
N LEU A 236 -16.53 4.61 13.00
CA LEU A 236 -15.87 4.90 14.28
C LEU A 236 -14.76 5.94 14.11
N PHE A 237 -13.99 5.90 13.03
CA PHE A 237 -12.92 6.86 12.79
C PHE A 237 -13.49 8.26 12.51
N LEU A 238 -14.46 8.40 11.59
CA LEU A 238 -15.09 9.69 11.30
C LEU A 238 -15.77 10.28 12.55
N THR A 239 -16.47 9.46 13.32
CA THR A 239 -17.04 9.88 14.59
C THR A 239 -15.96 10.31 15.59
N SER A 240 -14.79 9.65 15.58
CA SER A 240 -13.67 10.04 16.45
C SER A 240 -13.08 11.42 16.07
N ILE A 241 -13.00 11.74 14.80
CA ILE A 241 -12.57 13.07 14.32
C ILE A 241 -13.59 14.14 14.77
N VAL A 242 -14.88 13.91 14.54
CA VAL A 242 -15.95 14.83 14.99
C VAL A 242 -15.87 15.03 16.51
N ALA A 243 -15.75 13.95 17.27
CA ALA A 243 -15.63 14.02 18.73
C ALA A 243 -14.34 14.77 19.17
N TYR A 244 -13.24 14.59 18.45
CA TYR A 244 -12.01 15.31 18.73
C TYR A 244 -12.16 16.82 18.46
N ILE A 245 -12.87 17.20 17.40
CA ILE A 245 -13.08 18.62 17.05
C ILE A 245 -14.06 19.30 18.04
N THR A 246 -15.15 18.64 18.41
CA THR A 246 -16.28 19.24 19.15
C THR A 246 -16.09 19.21 20.67
N ARG A 247 -15.37 18.23 21.23
CA ARG A 247 -15.20 18.14 22.68
C ARG A 247 -14.19 19.16 23.19
N LYS A 248 -14.45 19.74 24.38
CA LYS A 248 -13.47 20.52 25.11
C LYS A 248 -12.28 19.62 25.46
N LYS A 249 -11.08 20.07 25.12
CA LYS A 249 -9.84 19.31 25.30
C LYS A 249 -9.01 19.90 26.44
N THR A 250 -8.46 19.02 27.28
CA THR A 250 -7.32 19.37 28.15
C THR A 250 -6.08 19.56 27.27
N LYS A 251 -5.03 20.19 27.80
CA LYS A 251 -3.73 20.30 27.11
C LYS A 251 -3.19 18.92 26.70
N GLU A 252 -3.33 17.94 27.60
CA GLU A 252 -2.92 16.56 27.35
C GLU A 252 -3.77 15.89 26.26
N GLY A 253 -5.09 16.02 26.28
CA GLY A 253 -5.97 15.50 25.23
C GLY A 253 -5.70 16.11 23.88
N ALA A 254 -5.36 17.41 23.82
CA ALA A 254 -4.93 18.07 22.60
C ALA A 254 -3.57 17.52 22.09
N TRP A 255 -2.64 17.23 23.00
CA TRP A 255 -1.36 16.59 22.64
C TRP A 255 -1.54 15.18 22.10
N ILE A 256 -2.31 14.34 22.79
CA ILE A 256 -2.62 12.97 22.34
C ILE A 256 -3.26 12.99 20.95
N GLY A 257 -4.26 13.84 20.72
CA GLY A 257 -4.88 13.95 19.41
C GLY A 257 -3.91 14.40 18.31
N SER A 258 -3.05 15.38 18.60
CA SER A 258 -2.01 15.79 17.64
C SER A 258 -1.02 14.67 17.35
N LEU A 259 -0.60 13.93 18.38
CA LEU A 259 0.31 12.81 18.26
C LEU A 259 -0.23 11.68 17.38
N LEU A 260 -1.55 11.47 17.41
CA LEU A 260 -2.21 10.44 16.61
C LEU A 260 -2.59 10.94 15.20
N LEU A 261 -3.00 12.20 15.05
CA LEU A 261 -3.45 12.75 13.76
C LEU A 261 -2.28 13.15 12.85
N THR A 262 -1.18 13.65 13.40
CA THR A 262 -0.05 14.14 12.59
C THR A 262 0.52 13.05 11.67
N PRO A 263 0.79 11.81 12.11
CA PRO A 263 1.24 10.76 11.22
C PRO A 263 0.24 10.44 10.12
N ILE A 264 -1.07 10.43 10.42
CA ILE A 264 -2.12 10.19 9.42
C ILE A 264 -2.07 11.29 8.37
N ILE A 265 -2.13 12.57 8.78
CA ILE A 265 -2.20 13.72 7.88
C ILE A 265 -0.96 13.78 6.98
N ILE A 266 0.23 13.64 7.56
CA ILE A 266 1.49 13.73 6.79
C ILE A 266 1.59 12.58 5.81
N TYR A 267 1.28 11.35 6.24
CA TYR A 267 1.34 10.19 5.36
C TYR A 267 0.36 10.32 4.19
N TRP A 268 -0.88 10.71 4.47
CA TRP A 268 -1.89 10.96 3.43
C TRP A 268 -1.47 12.09 2.48
N ALA A 269 -0.93 13.20 2.99
CA ALA A 269 -0.48 14.30 2.15
C ALA A 269 0.62 13.88 1.16
N PHE A 270 1.58 13.07 1.60
CA PHE A 270 2.61 12.52 0.72
C PHE A 270 2.04 11.49 -0.27
N THR A 271 1.13 10.63 0.17
CA THR A 271 0.51 9.62 -0.68
C THR A 271 -0.35 10.24 -1.76
N LEU A 272 -1.13 11.27 -1.44
CA LEU A 272 -1.97 12.00 -2.41
C LEU A 272 -1.17 12.80 -3.45
N LYS A 273 0.04 13.26 -3.10
CA LYS A 273 0.94 13.95 -4.04
C LYS A 273 1.82 12.99 -4.84
N GLY A 274 1.98 11.76 -4.38
CA GLY A 274 2.78 10.74 -5.04
C GLY A 274 2.13 10.25 -6.34
N GLN A 275 2.97 9.79 -7.28
CA GLN A 275 2.51 9.23 -8.55
C GLN A 275 2.27 7.71 -8.50
N LEU A 276 2.42 7.08 -7.33
CA LEU A 276 2.38 5.62 -7.16
C LEU A 276 1.03 5.16 -6.61
N ASN A 277 0.10 4.76 -7.47
CA ASN A 277 -1.25 4.31 -7.15
C ASN A 277 -1.42 2.81 -7.40
N ILE A 278 -0.75 1.96 -6.63
CA ILE A 278 -0.75 0.49 -6.85
C ILE A 278 -1.58 -0.28 -5.81
N GLY A 279 -2.02 0.33 -4.71
CA GLY A 279 -2.89 -0.36 -3.76
C GLY A 279 -3.00 0.30 -2.40
N ILE A 280 -4.09 -0.06 -1.70
CA ILE A 280 -4.44 0.44 -0.35
C ILE A 280 -3.36 0.14 0.71
N ARG A 281 -2.55 -0.90 0.50
CA ARG A 281 -1.46 -1.30 1.42
C ARG A 281 -0.47 -0.16 1.72
N HIS A 282 -0.35 0.79 0.80
CA HIS A 282 0.48 1.97 1.02
C HIS A 282 -0.02 2.85 2.17
N LEU A 283 -1.28 2.79 2.55
CA LEU A 283 -1.84 3.49 3.71
C LEU A 283 -1.70 2.72 5.03
N MET A 284 -1.13 1.51 5.01
CA MET A 284 -1.02 0.64 6.18
C MET A 284 -0.32 1.30 7.39
N PRO A 285 0.73 2.12 7.23
CA PRO A 285 1.33 2.85 8.35
C PRO A 285 0.38 3.77 9.11
N THR A 286 -0.77 4.15 8.52
CA THR A 286 -1.77 5.00 9.17
C THR A 286 -2.78 4.22 10.01
N ILE A 287 -2.99 2.92 9.72
CA ILE A 287 -4.00 2.09 10.38
C ILE A 287 -3.88 2.10 11.91
N PRO A 288 -2.68 1.91 12.52
CA PRO A 288 -2.55 1.94 13.96
C PRO A 288 -3.01 3.24 14.61
N PHE A 289 -2.73 4.37 13.95
CA PHE A 289 -3.14 5.69 14.43
C PHE A 289 -4.64 5.92 14.28
N VAL A 290 -5.26 5.41 13.21
CA VAL A 290 -6.71 5.37 13.03
C VAL A 290 -7.36 4.60 14.20
N LEU A 291 -6.85 3.42 14.53
CA LEU A 291 -7.37 2.60 15.63
C LEU A 291 -7.17 3.27 17.01
N LEU A 292 -6.05 3.95 17.23
CA LEU A 292 -5.82 4.71 18.46
C LEU A 292 -6.71 5.96 18.55
N MET A 293 -7.06 6.60 17.42
CA MET A 293 -8.06 7.67 17.40
C MET A 293 -9.46 7.15 17.73
N ILE A 294 -9.82 5.95 17.26
CA ILE A 294 -11.05 5.27 17.67
C ILE A 294 -11.02 4.98 19.19
N ALA A 295 -9.87 4.54 19.72
CA ALA A 295 -9.68 4.35 21.16
C ALA A 295 -9.97 5.64 21.96
N TYR A 296 -9.51 6.80 21.46
CA TYR A 296 -9.84 8.11 22.05
C TYR A 296 -11.35 8.39 22.09
N LEU A 297 -12.09 8.02 21.06
CA LEU A 297 -13.55 8.15 21.00
C LEU A 297 -14.24 7.27 22.05
N VAL A 298 -13.87 5.98 22.10
CA VAL A 298 -14.60 4.96 22.87
C VAL A 298 -14.21 4.91 24.36
N TYR A 299 -13.09 5.51 24.74
CA TYR A 299 -12.61 5.55 26.10
C TYR A 299 -13.65 6.04 27.13
N PRO A 300 -14.40 7.15 26.93
CA PRO A 300 -15.43 7.59 27.88
C PRO A 300 -16.59 6.57 28.02
N VAL A 301 -16.88 5.83 26.95
CA VAL A 301 -17.94 4.80 26.94
C VAL A 301 -17.60 3.62 27.84
N PHE A 302 -16.33 3.21 27.85
CA PHE A 302 -15.88 2.11 28.72
C PHE A 302 -15.64 2.52 30.17
N ASN A 303 -15.33 3.80 30.41
CA ASN A 303 -15.09 4.30 31.78
C ASN A 303 -16.36 4.61 32.55
N ASN A 304 -17.45 4.99 31.90
CA ASN A 304 -18.72 5.30 32.56
C ASN A 304 -19.86 4.38 32.07
N ALA A 305 -19.92 3.21 32.69
CA ALA A 305 -20.76 2.11 32.26
C ALA A 305 -22.27 2.43 32.28
N LYS A 306 -22.74 3.16 33.30
CA LYS A 306 -24.18 3.47 33.45
C LYS A 306 -24.61 4.54 32.44
N LYS A 307 -23.82 5.59 32.28
CA LYS A 307 -24.13 6.73 31.40
C LYS A 307 -24.18 6.36 29.91
N TYR A 308 -23.37 5.40 29.46
CA TYR A 308 -23.19 5.07 28.05
C TYR A 308 -23.66 3.65 27.69
N PHE A 309 -24.76 3.20 28.26
CA PHE A 309 -25.26 1.83 28.05
C PHE A 309 -25.58 1.54 26.57
N TYR A 310 -26.32 2.41 25.90
CA TYR A 310 -26.67 2.24 24.48
C TYR A 310 -25.46 2.30 23.56
N GLN A 311 -24.50 3.19 23.85
CA GLN A 311 -23.28 3.28 23.08
C GLN A 311 -22.45 2.00 23.16
N LYS A 312 -22.48 1.28 24.28
CA LYS A 312 -21.84 -0.03 24.41
C LYS A 312 -22.51 -1.08 23.54
N ILE A 313 -23.84 -1.09 23.49
CA ILE A 313 -24.57 -1.99 22.60
C ILE A 313 -24.19 -1.69 21.14
N ILE A 314 -24.17 -0.41 20.74
CA ILE A 314 -23.74 0.00 19.40
C ILE A 314 -22.31 -0.49 19.10
N LEU A 315 -21.36 -0.29 20.02
CA LEU A 315 -20.00 -0.77 19.86
C LEU A 315 -19.90 -2.29 19.74
N ALA A 316 -20.73 -3.03 20.51
CA ALA A 316 -20.80 -4.49 20.42
C ALA A 316 -21.34 -4.95 19.06
N VAL A 317 -22.44 -4.33 18.59
CA VAL A 317 -23.01 -4.63 17.27
C VAL A 317 -22.01 -4.33 16.16
N LEU A 318 -21.34 -3.17 16.19
CA LEU A 318 -20.31 -2.81 15.23
C LEU A 318 -19.10 -3.76 15.26
N ALA A 319 -18.71 -4.25 16.44
CA ALA A 319 -17.64 -5.24 16.58
C ALA A 319 -18.04 -6.59 15.96
N VAL A 320 -19.26 -7.08 16.25
CA VAL A 320 -19.78 -8.31 15.63
C VAL A 320 -19.87 -8.16 14.12
N TYR A 321 -20.39 -7.02 13.64
CA TYR A 321 -20.46 -6.74 12.21
C TYR A 321 -19.07 -6.77 11.55
N LEU A 322 -18.04 -6.15 12.17
CA LEU A 322 -16.67 -6.20 11.68
C LEU A 322 -16.16 -7.65 11.57
N ILE A 323 -16.39 -8.45 12.62
CA ILE A 323 -15.96 -9.87 12.62
C ILE A 323 -16.62 -10.63 11.49
N VAL A 324 -17.95 -10.53 11.35
CA VAL A 324 -18.72 -11.24 10.31
C VAL A 324 -18.29 -10.79 8.93
N SER A 325 -18.22 -9.48 8.68
CA SER A 325 -17.78 -8.89 7.41
C SER A 325 -16.39 -9.39 7.01
N THR A 326 -15.42 -9.32 7.94
CA THR A 326 -14.04 -9.77 7.68
C THR A 326 -14.00 -11.29 7.44
N MET A 327 -14.61 -12.09 8.31
CA MET A 327 -14.56 -13.55 8.23
C MET A 327 -15.27 -14.12 7.01
N SER A 328 -16.24 -13.39 6.45
CA SER A 328 -16.92 -13.79 5.21
C SER A 328 -15.99 -13.84 3.98
N TYR A 329 -14.78 -13.28 4.07
CA TYR A 329 -13.74 -13.34 3.04
C TYR A 329 -12.68 -14.42 3.31
N TYR A 330 -12.82 -15.20 4.40
CA TYR A 330 -11.86 -16.29 4.68
C TYR A 330 -11.79 -17.30 3.52
N PRO A 331 -10.58 -17.72 3.14
CA PRO A 331 -9.25 -17.27 3.52
C PRO A 331 -8.67 -16.15 2.59
N GLY A 332 -9.49 -15.50 1.74
CA GLY A 332 -9.10 -14.57 0.67
C GLY A 332 -9.12 -13.10 1.08
N PHE A 333 -8.53 -12.74 2.21
CA PHE A 333 -8.61 -11.38 2.77
C PHE A 333 -8.01 -10.27 1.90
N VAL A 334 -7.09 -10.57 0.97
CA VAL A 334 -6.60 -9.58 -0.03
C VAL A 334 -7.76 -9.07 -0.89
N GLY A 335 -8.68 -9.98 -1.27
CA GLY A 335 -9.87 -9.64 -2.05
C GLY A 335 -11.00 -8.99 -1.24
N TYR A 336 -10.77 -8.57 0.02
CA TYR A 336 -11.80 -7.90 0.81
C TYR A 336 -12.16 -6.54 0.21
N PHE A 337 -13.45 -6.31 0.06
CA PHE A 337 -14.09 -5.01 -0.12
C PHE A 337 -15.24 -4.93 0.88
N ASN A 338 -15.57 -3.75 1.35
CA ASN A 338 -16.73 -3.60 2.19
C ASN A 338 -18.01 -3.72 1.38
N GLU A 339 -19.15 -3.69 2.04
CA GLU A 339 -20.45 -4.00 1.47
C GLU A 339 -20.96 -2.98 0.44
N SER A 340 -20.21 -1.89 0.20
CA SER A 340 -20.54 -0.93 -0.86
C SER A 340 -20.17 -1.43 -2.27
N VAL A 341 -19.39 -2.52 -2.35
CA VAL A 341 -18.94 -3.10 -3.62
C VAL A 341 -19.47 -4.53 -3.75
N PRO A 342 -20.21 -4.86 -4.84
CA PRO A 342 -20.65 -6.22 -5.10
C PRO A 342 -19.45 -7.18 -5.24
N ARG A 343 -19.60 -8.41 -4.71
CA ARG A 343 -18.48 -9.38 -4.66
C ARG A 343 -17.97 -9.80 -6.02
N ASP A 344 -18.85 -9.93 -6.99
CA ASP A 344 -18.49 -10.40 -8.33
C ASP A 344 -18.07 -9.27 -9.27
N ASP A 345 -18.14 -8.02 -8.78
CA ASP A 345 -17.80 -6.82 -9.58
C ASP A 345 -16.51 -6.13 -9.13
N ARG A 346 -15.82 -6.70 -8.12
CA ARG A 346 -14.64 -6.08 -7.50
C ARG A 346 -13.52 -5.72 -8.49
N TYR A 347 -13.33 -6.53 -9.53
CA TYR A 347 -12.31 -6.33 -10.56
C TYR A 347 -12.57 -5.08 -11.43
N ASN A 348 -13.78 -4.55 -11.40
CA ASN A 348 -14.16 -3.29 -12.03
C ASN A 348 -13.93 -2.07 -11.12
N TYR A 349 -13.62 -2.28 -9.84
CA TYR A 349 -13.34 -1.19 -8.89
C TYR A 349 -11.84 -0.98 -8.66
N LEU A 350 -11.10 -2.02 -8.30
CA LEU A 350 -9.66 -1.97 -8.07
C LEU A 350 -9.01 -3.28 -8.53
N VAL A 351 -7.77 -3.17 -8.96
CA VAL A 351 -6.91 -4.31 -9.30
C VAL A 351 -5.56 -4.20 -8.60
N ASP A 352 -4.52 -4.89 -9.07
CA ASP A 352 -3.20 -4.92 -8.44
C ASP A 352 -3.31 -5.32 -6.96
N SER A 353 -2.41 -4.90 -6.14
CA SER A 353 -2.31 -5.27 -4.73
C SER A 353 -3.49 -4.89 -3.83
N SER A 354 -4.54 -4.26 -4.38
CA SER A 354 -5.82 -4.08 -3.71
C SER A 354 -6.78 -5.27 -3.88
N LEU A 355 -6.60 -6.12 -4.87
CA LEU A 355 -7.47 -7.26 -5.16
C LEU A 355 -6.66 -8.52 -5.48
N ASP A 356 -5.56 -8.38 -6.21
CA ASP A 356 -4.79 -9.46 -6.81
C ASP A 356 -3.33 -9.40 -6.38
N TRP A 357 -2.87 -10.44 -5.71
CA TRP A 357 -1.48 -10.65 -5.29
C TRP A 357 -1.03 -12.07 -5.58
N GLY A 358 -1.68 -12.70 -6.59
CA GLY A 358 -1.43 -14.08 -6.96
C GLY A 358 -1.97 -15.13 -5.97
N GLN A 359 -2.87 -14.75 -5.07
CA GLN A 359 -3.34 -15.61 -3.99
C GLN A 359 -4.32 -16.70 -4.44
N ASP A 360 -4.89 -16.60 -5.64
CA ASP A 360 -6.00 -17.46 -6.06
C ASP A 360 -5.61 -18.59 -7.03
N LEU A 361 -4.31 -18.80 -7.29
CA LEU A 361 -3.83 -19.86 -8.19
C LEU A 361 -4.29 -21.28 -7.77
N LEU A 362 -4.24 -21.58 -6.46
CA LEU A 362 -4.71 -22.90 -5.98
C LEU A 362 -6.23 -23.04 -6.05
N ARG A 363 -6.99 -21.96 -5.99
CA ARG A 363 -8.42 -21.97 -6.23
C ARG A 363 -8.74 -22.17 -7.71
N LEU A 364 -7.96 -21.54 -8.60
CA LEU A 364 -8.04 -21.80 -10.03
C LEU A 364 -7.76 -23.28 -10.33
N LYS A 365 -6.70 -23.83 -9.72
CA LYS A 365 -6.41 -25.27 -9.82
C LYS A 365 -7.63 -26.12 -9.45
N LYS A 366 -8.20 -25.86 -8.27
CA LYS A 366 -9.37 -26.60 -7.81
C LYS A 366 -10.54 -26.49 -8.80
N TYR A 367 -10.83 -25.29 -9.32
CA TYR A 367 -11.88 -25.10 -10.32
C TYR A 367 -11.63 -25.90 -11.60
N VAL A 368 -10.40 -25.88 -12.10
CA VAL A 368 -9.99 -26.63 -13.30
C VAL A 368 -10.13 -28.14 -13.12
N ASP A 369 -9.74 -28.66 -11.95
CA ASP A 369 -9.86 -30.08 -11.61
C ASP A 369 -11.33 -30.49 -11.43
N ASP A 370 -12.12 -29.73 -10.68
CA ASP A 370 -13.54 -30.01 -10.42
C ASP A 370 -14.38 -30.02 -11.71
N ASN A 371 -14.03 -29.19 -12.71
CA ASN A 371 -14.70 -29.10 -13.99
C ASN A 371 -14.05 -29.97 -15.09
N ASN A 372 -13.07 -30.82 -14.75
CA ASN A 372 -12.37 -31.70 -15.68
C ASN A 372 -11.79 -30.98 -16.91
N ILE A 373 -11.32 -29.74 -16.76
CA ILE A 373 -10.76 -28.93 -17.85
C ILE A 373 -9.39 -29.49 -18.25
N LYS A 374 -9.27 -30.02 -19.47
CA LYS A 374 -8.06 -30.71 -19.96
C LYS A 374 -6.98 -29.76 -20.48
N SER A 375 -7.34 -28.55 -20.87
CA SER A 375 -6.40 -27.52 -21.35
C SER A 375 -6.99 -26.15 -21.07
N ILE A 376 -6.21 -25.25 -20.49
CA ILE A 376 -6.59 -23.88 -20.19
C ILE A 376 -5.42 -22.94 -20.48
N LYS A 377 -5.69 -21.81 -21.10
CA LYS A 377 -4.74 -20.71 -21.27
C LYS A 377 -4.76 -19.85 -20.01
N VAL A 378 -3.60 -19.44 -19.51
CA VAL A 378 -3.53 -18.71 -18.24
C VAL A 378 -2.59 -17.52 -18.33
N ASP A 379 -3.11 -16.33 -18.04
CA ASP A 379 -2.32 -15.11 -17.81
C ASP A 379 -2.44 -14.73 -16.34
N TYR A 380 -1.41 -15.09 -15.55
CA TYR A 380 -1.44 -15.07 -14.09
C TYR A 380 -0.55 -13.99 -13.50
N PHE A 381 -1.15 -13.06 -12.76
CA PHE A 381 -0.44 -12.04 -11.97
C PHE A 381 -0.01 -12.60 -10.62
N GLY A 382 1.24 -13.05 -10.53
CA GLY A 382 1.81 -13.60 -9.30
C GLY A 382 3.21 -14.17 -9.51
N GLY A 383 3.90 -14.43 -8.42
CA GLY A 383 5.28 -14.96 -8.43
C GLY A 383 5.37 -16.49 -8.49
N SER A 384 4.25 -17.23 -8.55
CA SER A 384 4.26 -18.68 -8.59
C SER A 384 4.33 -19.20 -10.03
N GLN A 385 5.04 -20.28 -10.24
CA GLN A 385 5.12 -20.93 -11.55
C GLN A 385 3.82 -21.68 -11.83
N THR A 386 3.03 -21.22 -12.78
CA THR A 386 1.70 -21.74 -13.11
C THR A 386 1.74 -23.20 -13.52
N SER A 387 2.70 -23.61 -14.35
CA SER A 387 2.86 -24.99 -14.86
C SER A 387 3.13 -26.00 -13.76
N TYR A 388 3.68 -25.61 -12.61
CA TYR A 388 3.91 -26.50 -11.46
C TYR A 388 2.58 -26.91 -10.79
N TYR A 389 1.67 -25.95 -10.62
CA TYR A 389 0.38 -26.21 -9.95
C TYR A 389 -0.71 -26.68 -10.91
N LEU A 390 -0.66 -26.26 -12.19
CA LEU A 390 -1.62 -26.52 -13.26
C LEU A 390 -0.87 -27.07 -14.48
N PRO A 391 -0.53 -28.39 -14.52
CA PRO A 391 0.20 -28.98 -15.65
C PRO A 391 -0.52 -28.82 -16.99
N GLN A 392 -1.87 -28.71 -16.99
CA GLN A 392 -2.71 -28.50 -18.17
C GLN A 392 -2.79 -27.02 -18.61
N ALA A 393 -2.14 -26.11 -17.85
CA ALA A 393 -2.11 -24.69 -18.21
C ALA A 393 -1.09 -24.43 -19.32
N LYS A 394 -1.49 -23.61 -20.27
CA LYS A 394 -0.62 -22.99 -21.27
C LYS A 394 -0.51 -21.52 -20.97
N GLU A 395 0.72 -21.03 -20.88
CA GLU A 395 0.98 -19.61 -20.67
C GLU A 395 0.35 -18.79 -21.83
N TRP A 396 -0.29 -17.71 -21.47
CA TRP A 396 -0.95 -16.83 -22.42
C TRP A 396 -0.70 -15.37 -22.03
N HIS A 397 -0.63 -14.50 -23.00
CA HIS A 397 -0.49 -13.06 -22.80
C HIS A 397 -1.47 -12.31 -23.69
N SER A 398 -1.96 -11.17 -23.22
CA SER A 398 -2.91 -10.33 -23.99
C SER A 398 -2.45 -10.05 -25.41
N ALA A 399 -1.13 -9.83 -25.62
CA ALA A 399 -0.53 -9.55 -26.93
C ALA A 399 -0.70 -10.67 -27.97
N TYR A 400 -1.03 -11.90 -27.55
CA TYR A 400 -1.30 -13.02 -28.47
C TYR A 400 -2.67 -12.91 -29.15
N GLY A 401 -3.52 -12.01 -28.63
CA GLY A 401 -4.83 -11.71 -29.20
C GLY A 401 -5.94 -12.69 -28.81
N PRO A 402 -7.08 -12.64 -29.53
CA PRO A 402 -8.24 -13.48 -29.28
C PRO A 402 -7.95 -14.97 -29.47
N THR A 403 -8.65 -15.79 -28.69
CA THR A 403 -8.49 -17.24 -28.72
C THR A 403 -9.78 -17.94 -28.31
N THR A 404 -9.93 -19.23 -28.68
CA THR A 404 -11.06 -20.10 -28.33
C THR A 404 -10.69 -21.08 -27.22
N GLY A 405 -11.68 -21.67 -26.56
CA GLY A 405 -11.54 -22.61 -25.44
C GLY A 405 -11.38 -21.89 -24.11
N TRP A 406 -10.91 -22.63 -23.13
CA TRP A 406 -10.75 -22.12 -21.76
C TRP A 406 -9.58 -21.12 -21.65
N ILE A 407 -9.85 -19.96 -21.06
CA ILE A 407 -8.85 -18.95 -20.72
C ILE A 407 -9.14 -18.39 -19.32
N ALA A 408 -8.09 -18.28 -18.48
CA ALA A 408 -8.13 -17.65 -17.19
C ALA A 408 -7.17 -16.45 -17.17
N VAL A 409 -7.69 -15.28 -16.79
CA VAL A 409 -6.94 -14.03 -16.82
C VAL A 409 -7.03 -13.36 -15.44
N SER A 410 -5.89 -13.04 -14.85
CA SER A 410 -5.84 -12.22 -13.64
C SER A 410 -6.44 -10.84 -13.88
N SER A 411 -7.28 -10.38 -12.97
CA SER A 411 -7.98 -9.09 -13.06
C SER A 411 -7.02 -7.92 -13.30
N THR A 412 -5.82 -7.99 -12.76
CA THR A 412 -4.77 -6.99 -12.98
C THR A 412 -4.37 -6.92 -14.45
N PHE A 413 -4.09 -8.06 -15.11
CA PHE A 413 -3.75 -8.09 -16.53
C PHE A 413 -4.95 -7.81 -17.41
N TYR A 414 -6.14 -8.28 -17.02
CA TYR A 414 -7.38 -7.97 -17.73
C TYR A 414 -7.57 -6.46 -17.90
N GLN A 415 -7.40 -5.68 -16.82
CA GLN A 415 -7.58 -4.23 -16.87
C GLN A 415 -6.34 -3.51 -17.44
N SER A 416 -5.13 -3.83 -16.96
CA SER A 416 -3.92 -3.09 -17.36
C SER A 416 -3.53 -3.29 -18.83
N SER A 417 -3.84 -4.46 -19.42
CA SER A 417 -3.56 -4.72 -20.84
C SER A 417 -4.25 -3.72 -21.77
N LYS A 418 -5.41 -3.18 -21.37
CA LYS A 418 -6.15 -2.21 -22.19
C LYS A 418 -5.36 -0.92 -22.39
N LEU A 419 -4.63 -0.46 -21.37
CA LEU A 419 -3.74 0.70 -21.45
C LEU A 419 -2.47 0.40 -22.28
N TYR A 420 -1.81 -0.72 -21.98
CA TYR A 420 -0.55 -1.07 -22.64
C TYR A 420 -0.80 -1.47 -24.11
N GLY A 421 -1.87 -2.23 -24.38
CA GLY A 421 -2.23 -2.62 -25.74
C GLY A 421 -2.52 -1.41 -26.62
N GLU A 422 -3.29 -0.44 -26.15
CA GLU A 422 -3.59 0.79 -26.86
C GLU A 422 -2.31 1.59 -27.18
N LYS A 423 -1.44 1.78 -26.19
CA LYS A 423 -0.20 2.54 -26.37
C LYS A 423 0.82 1.88 -27.30
N GLU A 424 0.87 0.55 -27.29
CA GLU A 424 1.85 -0.23 -28.06
C GLU A 424 1.28 -0.72 -29.40
N GLY A 425 0.01 -0.42 -29.71
CA GLY A 425 -0.68 -0.94 -30.89
C GLY A 425 -0.76 -2.47 -30.90
N LYS A 426 -0.91 -3.10 -29.73
CA LYS A 426 -0.99 -4.55 -29.52
C LYS A 426 -2.36 -4.97 -29.05
N TRP A 427 -2.64 -6.26 -29.12
CA TRP A 427 -3.84 -6.83 -28.53
C TRP A 427 -3.91 -6.60 -27.02
N SER A 428 -5.12 -6.40 -26.52
CA SER A 428 -5.45 -6.32 -25.09
C SER A 428 -6.62 -7.27 -24.82
N TYR A 429 -6.94 -7.49 -23.53
CA TYR A 429 -8.14 -8.26 -23.15
C TYR A 429 -9.46 -7.48 -23.33
N GLY A 430 -9.46 -6.29 -23.92
CA GLY A 430 -10.67 -5.55 -24.26
C GLY A 430 -11.65 -6.31 -25.15
N TRP A 431 -11.18 -7.32 -25.90
CA TRP A 431 -12.06 -8.20 -26.72
C TRP A 431 -12.95 -9.10 -25.83
N LEU A 432 -12.64 -9.28 -24.54
CA LEU A 432 -13.47 -10.02 -23.58
C LEU A 432 -14.57 -9.15 -22.94
N ASP A 433 -14.57 -7.83 -23.12
CA ASP A 433 -15.47 -6.91 -22.41
C ASP A 433 -16.96 -7.15 -22.70
N LYS A 434 -17.28 -7.80 -23.82
CA LYS A 434 -18.65 -8.15 -24.18
C LYS A 434 -19.02 -9.59 -23.84
N MET A 435 -18.12 -10.32 -23.19
CA MET A 435 -18.31 -11.72 -22.80
C MET A 435 -18.44 -11.80 -21.30
N GLU A 436 -19.32 -12.66 -20.82
CA GLU A 436 -19.47 -12.94 -19.39
C GLU A 436 -18.48 -14.03 -18.98
N PRO A 437 -17.76 -13.86 -17.86
CA PRO A 437 -16.90 -14.94 -17.34
C PRO A 437 -17.76 -16.09 -16.81
N GLU A 438 -17.40 -17.31 -17.14
CA GLU A 438 -17.99 -18.54 -16.58
C GLU A 438 -17.79 -18.63 -15.06
N ALA A 439 -16.68 -18.11 -14.57
CA ALA A 439 -16.39 -18.04 -13.13
C ALA A 439 -15.42 -16.89 -12.79
N ILE A 440 -15.58 -16.37 -11.57
CA ILE A 440 -14.66 -15.38 -10.99
C ILE A 440 -14.01 -16.02 -9.75
N ILE A 441 -12.77 -16.46 -9.91
CA ILE A 441 -12.05 -17.21 -8.89
C ILE A 441 -11.45 -16.25 -7.85
N GLY A 442 -11.94 -16.34 -6.62
CA GLY A 442 -11.49 -15.49 -5.50
C GLY A 442 -11.75 -14.00 -5.68
N GLY A 443 -12.31 -13.60 -6.84
CA GLY A 443 -12.52 -12.22 -7.26
C GLY A 443 -11.34 -11.66 -8.05
N SER A 444 -10.22 -12.39 -8.16
CA SER A 444 -8.99 -11.90 -8.81
C SER A 444 -8.66 -12.58 -10.13
N ILE A 445 -9.29 -13.70 -10.48
CA ILE A 445 -9.06 -14.40 -11.76
C ILE A 445 -10.40 -14.60 -12.46
N LEU A 446 -10.51 -14.10 -13.68
CA LEU A 446 -11.66 -14.23 -14.57
C LEU A 446 -11.44 -15.46 -15.46
N VAL A 447 -12.40 -16.38 -15.48
CA VAL A 447 -12.35 -17.59 -16.29
C VAL A 447 -13.43 -17.52 -17.37
N PHE A 448 -13.04 -17.70 -18.63
CA PHE A 448 -13.93 -17.72 -19.78
C PHE A 448 -13.81 -19.04 -20.54
N ASN A 449 -14.87 -19.45 -21.20
CA ASN A 449 -14.87 -20.54 -22.17
C ASN A 449 -15.41 -20.01 -23.50
N ILE A 450 -14.52 -19.70 -24.42
CA ILE A 450 -14.82 -18.97 -25.66
C ILE A 450 -15.05 -19.93 -26.80
N SER A 451 -16.23 -19.91 -27.37
CA SER A 451 -16.55 -20.64 -28.59
C SER A 451 -16.18 -19.86 -29.86
N THR A 452 -16.10 -20.56 -30.97
CA THR A 452 -15.93 -19.90 -32.27
C THR A 452 -17.15 -18.99 -32.62
N GLN A 453 -18.32 -19.32 -32.06
CA GLN A 453 -19.52 -18.52 -32.27
C GLN A 453 -19.45 -17.20 -31.51
N ASP A 454 -18.94 -17.22 -30.27
CA ASP A 454 -18.76 -15.99 -29.47
C ASP A 454 -17.85 -14.97 -30.17
N LEU A 455 -16.78 -15.45 -30.83
CA LEU A 455 -15.90 -14.59 -31.63
C LEU A 455 -16.55 -14.06 -32.91
N LYS A 456 -17.52 -14.77 -33.48
CA LYS A 456 -18.29 -14.28 -34.61
C LYS A 456 -19.34 -13.25 -34.21
N ASP A 457 -20.01 -13.49 -33.07
CA ASP A 457 -21.06 -12.61 -32.54
C ASP A 457 -20.46 -11.32 -31.94
N ASN A 458 -19.26 -11.41 -31.40
CA ASN A 458 -18.49 -10.31 -30.87
C ASN A 458 -17.11 -10.24 -31.53
N PRO A 459 -17.01 -9.79 -32.78
CA PRO A 459 -15.75 -9.79 -33.52
C PRO A 459 -14.74 -8.85 -32.84
N PRO A 460 -13.56 -9.39 -32.48
CA PRO A 460 -12.50 -8.57 -31.86
C PRO A 460 -12.00 -7.50 -32.85
N VAL A 461 -11.88 -6.27 -32.36
CA VAL A 461 -11.31 -5.17 -33.16
C VAL A 461 -9.79 -5.30 -33.15
N SER A 462 -9.21 -5.49 -34.36
CA SER A 462 -7.74 -5.58 -34.47
C SER A 462 -7.08 -4.25 -34.15
N PRO A 463 -6.04 -4.23 -33.33
CA PRO A 463 -5.23 -3.03 -33.04
C PRO A 463 -4.29 -2.70 -34.22
N TYR A 464 -4.13 -3.63 -35.19
CA TYR A 464 -3.26 -3.41 -36.32
C TYR A 464 -4.02 -2.65 -37.41
N PRO A 465 -3.41 -1.63 -38.04
CA PRO A 465 -4.01 -0.97 -39.19
C PRO A 465 -4.27 -2.00 -40.32
N VAL A 466 -5.45 -1.95 -40.89
CA VAL A 466 -5.75 -2.76 -42.08
C VAL A 466 -4.87 -2.22 -43.21
N ILE A 467 -3.84 -2.96 -43.58
CA ILE A 467 -3.03 -2.67 -44.76
C ILE A 467 -3.96 -3.02 -45.93
N GLN A 468 -4.60 -2.02 -46.54
CA GLN A 468 -5.25 -2.22 -47.85
C GLN A 468 -4.12 -2.53 -48.85
N ILE A 469 -3.98 -3.80 -49.16
CA ILE A 469 -3.17 -4.19 -50.31
C ILE A 469 -4.00 -3.76 -51.50
N ASP A 470 -3.66 -2.62 -52.08
CA ASP A 470 -4.16 -2.26 -53.39
C ASP A 470 -3.77 -3.39 -54.34
N THR A 471 -4.76 -4.23 -54.67
CA THR A 471 -4.61 -5.21 -55.76
C THR A 471 -4.31 -4.40 -56.99
N PRO A 472 -3.17 -4.64 -57.70
CA PRO A 472 -2.90 -3.91 -58.91
C PRO A 472 -4.05 -4.17 -59.87
N LYS A 473 -4.68 -3.09 -60.36
CA LYS A 473 -5.66 -3.16 -61.44
C LYS A 473 -5.01 -3.91 -62.56
N THR A 474 -5.53 -5.09 -62.87
CA THR A 474 -5.16 -5.88 -64.04
C THR A 474 -5.43 -5.03 -65.28
N THR A 475 -4.42 -4.45 -65.86
CA THR A 475 -4.50 -3.78 -67.12
C THR A 475 -4.62 -4.90 -68.21
N THR A 476 -5.81 -5.24 -68.50
CA THR A 476 -6.15 -6.09 -69.70
C THR A 476 -6.15 -5.18 -70.90
N GLU A 477 -5.61 -5.72 -71.97
CA GLU A 477 -5.71 -5.30 -73.38
C GLU A 477 -4.56 -4.45 -73.94
N ARG A 478 -3.48 -5.16 -74.28
CA ARG A 478 -2.72 -4.80 -75.47
C ARG A 478 -3.41 -5.45 -76.64
N LYS A 479 -4.15 -4.67 -77.46
CA LYS A 479 -4.45 -5.03 -78.84
C LYS A 479 -3.15 -5.00 -79.63
N VAL A 480 -2.78 -6.15 -80.16
CA VAL A 480 -1.78 -6.27 -81.21
C VAL A 480 -2.58 -6.07 -82.50
N GLU A 481 -2.37 -4.95 -83.23
CA GLU A 481 -2.69 -4.81 -84.64
C GLU A 481 -1.40 -5.01 -85.45
N LEU A 482 -1.55 -5.83 -86.52
CA LEU A 482 -0.58 -6.22 -87.50
C LEU A 482 0.04 -5.05 -88.25
#